data_c1fa36d20360b34eb7f7763a7cd2b0ab
#
_entry.id   c1fa36d20360b34eb7f7763a7cd2b0ab
#
_cell.length_a   1.000
_cell.length_b   1.000
_cell.length_c   1.000
_cell.angle_alpha   90.00
_cell.angle_beta   90.00
_cell.angle_gamma   90.00
#
_symmetry.space_group_name_H-M   'P 1'
#
loop_
_entity.id
_entity.type
_entity.pdbx_description
1 polymer ?
#
loop_
_entity_poly.entity_id
_entity_poly.type
_entity_poly.pdbx_seq_one_letter_code
_entity_poly.pdbx_strand_id
1 'polypeptide(L)'
;MTTLDGRYEFRGGFPTEQTVTTAYDNADFIRAVTCYKHFFPAVSGMAILKGTEAVGVRPNRVFGTMDTRPGQIGFTLNSDTPYAPVLLDLSGGPLEVTIPPGPIVGASLNADQSWISDVGIPGPDAGKGGRHVFATADHDDGFPDGAYVHRALGNRVVVGLRAIPVGGDVDAAIDLLRSVEVNPLRHDTAWEQPTWLDLTGKPQDTTPLEVQGTIGYWRLLHDYLSTEPIHADDRSYIGELAVLGIRGNTPFAPDERLTRILVDAAREADAQLRVQSLADRREDRVVWTDRQWEWVTLRPENAAFEIDGRPDVDARETWFYQAIASSPVMFRRQAGQGSLYWFVARDDTGVYLGGSRSYRLRVPLPVPAGLFWSLTVYDAETRSQIATAQDAAAVRSLFELDGKLDGTDAEIVFGPERPDSDAAAWVQTQPGRGWFAYFRIYGPTPAAFDHNWRLDDITPTD
;
A
#
# COMPACT_ATOMS: atom_id res chain seq x y z
N MET A 1 1.80 4.82 29.97
CA MET A 1 2.79 4.29 29.02
C MET A 1 3.62 3.26 29.77
N THR A 2 3.53 1.99 29.37
CA THR A 2 4.37 0.92 29.94
C THR A 2 5.77 1.13 29.39
N THR A 3 6.68 1.67 30.19
CA THR A 3 8.10 1.77 29.83
C THR A 3 8.81 0.50 30.27
N LEU A 4 9.82 0.05 29.50
CA LEU A 4 10.71 -1.01 29.94
C LEU A 4 11.42 -0.56 31.22
N ASP A 5 10.93 -0.99 32.40
CA ASP A 5 11.63 -0.75 33.66
C ASP A 5 12.70 -1.84 33.80
N GLY A 6 13.97 -1.45 33.69
CA GLY A 6 15.10 -2.35 33.61
C GLY A 6 15.68 -2.79 34.97
N ARG A 7 15.00 -2.51 36.08
CA ARG A 7 15.51 -2.86 37.40
C ARG A 7 14.92 -4.18 37.89
N TYR A 8 15.72 -5.24 37.84
CA TYR A 8 15.41 -6.55 38.39
C TYR A 8 16.22 -6.78 39.64
N GLU A 9 15.53 -7.12 40.75
CA GLU A 9 16.16 -7.45 42.02
C GLU A 9 16.14 -8.97 42.29
N PHE A 10 17.32 -9.53 42.60
CA PHE A 10 17.48 -10.93 42.94
C PHE A 10 18.05 -11.06 44.35
N ARG A 11 17.48 -11.95 45.15
CA ARG A 11 17.93 -12.23 46.52
C ARG A 11 18.33 -13.70 46.64
N GLY A 12 19.59 -13.94 46.93
CA GLY A 12 20.15 -15.31 46.95
C GLY A 12 20.05 -16.04 45.59
N GLY A 13 20.00 -15.31 44.47
CA GLY A 13 19.85 -15.87 43.14
C GLY A 13 18.39 -16.01 42.65
N PHE A 14 17.39 -15.75 43.52
CA PHE A 14 15.97 -15.85 43.16
C PHE A 14 15.37 -14.47 42.90
N PRO A 15 14.45 -14.31 41.94
CA PRO A 15 13.78 -13.04 41.67
C PRO A 15 12.82 -12.67 42.82
N THR A 16 12.69 -11.39 43.10
CA THR A 16 11.59 -10.91 43.99
C THR A 16 10.25 -10.98 43.23
N GLU A 17 9.11 -10.99 43.90
CA GLU A 17 7.79 -10.97 43.30
C GLU A 17 7.60 -9.79 42.35
N GLN A 18 8.08 -8.60 42.72
CA GLN A 18 8.07 -7.44 41.85
C GLN A 18 8.89 -7.67 40.58
N THR A 19 10.06 -8.28 40.69
CA THR A 19 10.91 -8.64 39.55
C THR A 19 10.21 -9.62 38.61
N VAL A 20 9.53 -10.65 39.15
CA VAL A 20 8.75 -11.61 38.37
C VAL A 20 7.68 -10.90 37.55
N THR A 21 6.86 -10.04 38.20
CA THR A 21 5.81 -9.29 37.49
C THR A 21 6.38 -8.39 36.42
N THR A 22 7.38 -7.57 36.76
CA THR A 22 7.99 -6.62 35.80
C THR A 22 8.65 -7.36 34.63
N ALA A 23 9.31 -8.48 34.86
CA ALA A 23 9.97 -9.26 33.80
C ALA A 23 8.95 -9.85 32.82
N TYR A 24 7.83 -10.39 33.31
CA TYR A 24 6.78 -10.90 32.42
C TYR A 24 6.04 -9.78 31.68
N ASP A 25 5.74 -8.66 32.34
CA ASP A 25 5.11 -7.50 31.67
C ASP A 25 5.99 -6.98 30.53
N ASN A 26 7.29 -6.82 30.76
CA ASN A 26 8.24 -6.40 29.75
C ASN A 26 8.37 -7.43 28.60
N ALA A 27 8.42 -8.72 28.93
CA ALA A 27 8.48 -9.78 27.92
C ALA A 27 7.25 -9.79 27.02
N ASP A 28 6.05 -9.68 27.60
CA ASP A 28 4.80 -9.63 26.84
C ASP A 28 4.71 -8.36 25.98
N PHE A 29 5.15 -7.21 26.50
CA PHE A 29 5.19 -5.96 25.75
C PHE A 29 6.15 -6.04 24.54
N ILE A 30 7.37 -6.56 24.70
CA ILE A 30 8.34 -6.72 23.61
C ILE A 30 7.79 -7.65 22.52
N ARG A 31 7.19 -8.80 22.91
CA ARG A 31 6.55 -9.72 21.98
C ARG A 31 5.44 -9.04 21.19
N ALA A 32 4.59 -8.28 21.88
CA ALA A 32 3.48 -7.58 21.26
C ALA A 32 3.98 -6.52 20.26
N VAL A 33 4.95 -5.67 20.61
CA VAL A 33 5.53 -4.69 19.69
C VAL A 33 6.08 -5.37 18.42
N THR A 34 6.84 -6.46 18.60
CA THR A 34 7.42 -7.20 17.48
C THR A 34 6.36 -7.83 16.58
N CYS A 35 5.35 -8.49 17.18
CA CYS A 35 4.25 -9.10 16.43
C CYS A 35 3.38 -8.06 15.72
N TYR A 36 3.11 -6.90 16.35
CA TYR A 36 2.37 -5.81 15.72
C TYR A 36 3.03 -5.40 14.40
N LYS A 37 4.32 -5.09 14.43
CA LYS A 37 5.04 -4.65 13.25
C LYS A 37 5.12 -5.73 12.17
N HIS A 38 5.38 -6.97 12.57
CA HIS A 38 5.45 -8.11 11.65
C HIS A 38 4.13 -8.37 10.91
N PHE A 39 3.00 -8.36 11.64
CA PHE A 39 1.67 -8.62 11.07
C PHE A 39 0.93 -7.38 10.56
N PHE A 40 1.58 -6.21 10.54
CA PHE A 40 0.96 -5.00 10.02
C PHE A 40 0.42 -5.16 8.59
N PRO A 41 1.12 -5.82 7.64
CA PRO A 41 0.58 -6.08 6.30
C PRO A 41 -0.68 -6.94 6.31
N ALA A 42 -0.75 -7.97 7.15
CA ALA A 42 -1.93 -8.82 7.28
C ALA A 42 -3.14 -8.03 7.83
N VAL A 43 -2.93 -7.21 8.87
CA VAL A 43 -3.99 -6.36 9.42
C VAL A 43 -4.43 -5.29 8.42
N SER A 44 -3.51 -4.70 7.68
CA SER A 44 -3.81 -3.77 6.58
C SER A 44 -4.58 -4.47 5.45
N GLY A 45 -4.21 -5.69 5.07
CA GLY A 45 -4.92 -6.49 4.09
C GLY A 45 -6.36 -6.82 4.51
N MET A 46 -6.55 -7.19 5.78
CA MET A 46 -7.90 -7.39 6.33
C MET A 46 -8.72 -6.10 6.33
N ALA A 47 -8.09 -4.94 6.54
CA ALA A 47 -8.77 -3.65 6.44
C ALA A 47 -9.18 -3.33 4.99
N ILE A 48 -8.35 -3.67 4.00
CA ILE A 48 -8.71 -3.56 2.57
C ILE A 48 -9.96 -4.38 2.26
N LEU A 49 -9.99 -5.65 2.68
CA LEU A 49 -11.14 -6.53 2.46
C LEU A 49 -12.40 -5.95 3.12
N LYS A 50 -12.36 -5.66 4.42
CA LYS A 50 -13.50 -5.15 5.19
C LYS A 50 -13.98 -3.79 4.68
N GLY A 51 -13.07 -2.86 4.38
CA GLY A 51 -13.41 -1.53 3.88
C GLY A 51 -14.03 -1.58 2.48
N THR A 52 -13.56 -2.47 1.63
CA THR A 52 -14.15 -2.70 0.31
C THR A 52 -15.53 -3.35 0.41
N GLU A 53 -15.70 -4.33 1.29
CA GLU A 53 -17.01 -4.96 1.55
C GLU A 53 -18.02 -3.98 2.21
N ALA A 54 -17.55 -3.05 3.03
CA ALA A 54 -18.41 -2.07 3.70
C ALA A 54 -19.15 -1.15 2.73
N VAL A 55 -18.59 -0.87 1.56
CA VAL A 55 -19.20 -0.04 0.51
C VAL A 55 -20.05 -0.84 -0.48
N GLY A 56 -20.22 -2.14 -0.27
CA GLY A 56 -21.14 -2.97 -1.03
C GLY A 56 -20.50 -3.98 -1.98
N VAL A 57 -19.18 -4.04 -2.09
CA VAL A 57 -18.48 -5.10 -2.82
C VAL A 57 -18.74 -6.43 -2.11
N ARG A 58 -18.86 -7.50 -2.89
CA ARG A 58 -19.08 -8.86 -2.38
C ARG A 58 -18.23 -9.82 -3.19
N PRO A 59 -17.38 -10.65 -2.54
CA PRO A 59 -16.56 -11.63 -3.24
C PRO A 59 -17.39 -12.44 -4.24
N ASN A 60 -16.88 -12.61 -5.44
CA ASN A 60 -17.49 -13.37 -6.53
C ASN A 60 -18.86 -12.88 -7.02
N ARG A 61 -19.39 -11.76 -6.51
CA ARG A 61 -20.77 -11.33 -6.81
C ARG A 61 -20.87 -9.86 -7.21
N VAL A 62 -20.21 -8.98 -6.49
CA VAL A 62 -20.24 -7.54 -6.75
C VAL A 62 -18.82 -7.00 -6.69
N PHE A 63 -18.33 -6.50 -7.78
CA PHE A 63 -17.03 -5.85 -7.87
C PHE A 63 -17.18 -4.32 -7.87
N GLY A 64 -16.10 -3.61 -7.65
CA GLY A 64 -16.09 -2.15 -7.62
C GLY A 64 -15.26 -1.55 -8.74
N THR A 65 -15.64 -0.38 -9.21
CA THR A 65 -14.76 0.52 -9.96
C THR A 65 -14.75 1.88 -9.29
N MET A 66 -13.63 2.57 -9.33
CA MET A 66 -13.52 3.93 -8.83
C MET A 66 -12.53 4.73 -9.67
N ASP A 67 -12.86 6.00 -9.87
CA ASP A 67 -11.89 6.95 -10.36
C ASP A 67 -10.89 7.31 -9.24
N THR A 68 -10.01 8.24 -9.48
CA THR A 68 -8.89 8.56 -8.61
C THR A 68 -9.07 9.83 -7.81
N ARG A 69 -10.32 10.29 -7.62
CA ARG A 69 -10.60 11.49 -6.83
C ARG A 69 -10.27 11.27 -5.36
N PRO A 70 -9.80 12.32 -4.65
CA PRO A 70 -9.69 12.27 -3.19
C PRO A 70 -11.04 12.02 -2.54
N GLY A 71 -11.03 11.40 -1.36
CA GLY A 71 -12.26 11.10 -0.60
C GLY A 71 -12.33 9.63 -0.18
N GLN A 72 -11.52 8.79 -0.78
CA GLN A 72 -11.30 7.42 -0.34
C GLN A 72 -10.04 7.38 0.54
N ILE A 73 -10.12 6.68 1.66
CA ILE A 73 -9.00 6.49 2.55
C ILE A 73 -8.31 5.18 2.19
N GLY A 74 -7.12 5.28 1.62
CA GLY A 74 -6.28 4.17 1.19
C GLY A 74 -4.83 4.60 1.11
N PHE A 75 -3.92 3.78 1.59
CA PHE A 75 -2.50 4.13 1.69
C PHE A 75 -1.89 4.39 0.31
N THR A 76 -1.50 5.61 0.09
CA THR A 76 -0.80 6.14 -1.09
C THR A 76 -1.35 5.70 -2.44
N LEU A 77 -2.67 5.56 -2.55
CA LEU A 77 -3.33 5.35 -3.84
C LEU A 77 -2.93 6.47 -4.81
N ASN A 78 -2.70 6.14 -6.08
CA ASN A 78 -2.37 7.16 -7.08
C ASN A 78 -3.63 7.86 -7.61
N SER A 79 -3.46 9.00 -8.25
CA SER A 79 -4.50 9.75 -8.93
C SER A 79 -4.48 9.56 -10.46
N ASP A 80 -3.69 8.62 -10.97
CA ASP A 80 -3.36 8.57 -12.39
C ASP A 80 -4.26 7.62 -13.18
N THR A 81 -4.75 6.57 -12.51
CA THR A 81 -5.47 5.47 -13.15
C THR A 81 -6.66 5.04 -12.32
N PRO A 82 -7.85 4.79 -12.90
CA PRO A 82 -8.95 4.19 -12.17
C PRO A 82 -8.61 2.79 -11.65
N TYR A 83 -9.26 2.41 -10.56
CA TYR A 83 -9.07 1.14 -9.87
C TYR A 83 -10.30 0.25 -9.96
N ALA A 84 -10.06 -1.06 -9.95
CA ALA A 84 -11.09 -2.09 -9.76
C ALA A 84 -10.60 -3.14 -8.76
N PRO A 85 -11.05 -3.10 -7.49
CA PRO A 85 -10.87 -4.20 -6.57
C PRO A 85 -11.82 -5.36 -6.93
N VAL A 86 -11.24 -6.48 -7.38
CA VAL A 86 -11.92 -7.74 -7.64
C VAL A 86 -11.60 -8.69 -6.49
N LEU A 87 -12.58 -8.92 -5.63
CA LEU A 87 -12.44 -9.84 -4.49
C LEU A 87 -12.88 -11.24 -4.89
N LEU A 88 -11.99 -12.22 -4.73
CA LEU A 88 -12.29 -13.61 -4.99
C LEU A 88 -12.37 -14.41 -3.67
N ASP A 89 -13.34 -15.32 -3.60
CA ASP A 89 -13.45 -16.37 -2.59
C ASP A 89 -13.34 -17.73 -3.29
N LEU A 90 -12.24 -18.41 -3.08
CA LEU A 90 -11.90 -19.71 -3.66
C LEU A 90 -12.46 -20.90 -2.87
N SER A 91 -13.26 -20.68 -1.81
CA SER A 91 -13.81 -21.75 -0.98
C SER A 91 -14.73 -22.70 -1.76
N GLY A 92 -15.33 -22.23 -2.87
CA GLY A 92 -16.10 -23.02 -3.80
C GLY A 92 -15.29 -23.75 -4.88
N GLY A 93 -13.97 -23.55 -4.91
CA GLY A 93 -13.04 -24.10 -5.90
C GLY A 93 -12.36 -23.00 -6.74
N PRO A 94 -11.52 -23.39 -7.70
CA PRO A 94 -10.77 -22.47 -8.55
C PRO A 94 -11.68 -21.56 -9.37
N LEU A 95 -11.24 -20.30 -9.52
CA LEU A 95 -11.91 -19.30 -10.34
C LEU A 95 -11.00 -18.86 -11.49
N GLU A 96 -11.59 -18.65 -12.64
CA GLU A 96 -10.96 -18.03 -13.80
C GLU A 96 -11.36 -16.57 -13.90
N VAL A 97 -10.35 -15.71 -13.98
CA VAL A 97 -10.49 -14.28 -14.28
C VAL A 97 -10.02 -14.05 -15.70
N THR A 98 -10.91 -13.69 -16.59
CA THR A 98 -10.58 -13.32 -17.98
C THR A 98 -10.26 -11.84 -18.01
N ILE A 99 -8.99 -11.51 -18.29
CA ILE A 99 -8.51 -10.14 -18.48
C ILE A 99 -8.62 -9.80 -19.97
N PRO A 100 -9.31 -8.72 -20.37
CA PRO A 100 -9.37 -8.30 -21.77
C PRO A 100 -8.01 -7.76 -22.24
N PRO A 101 -7.73 -7.76 -23.57
CA PRO A 101 -6.57 -7.07 -24.10
C PRO A 101 -6.71 -5.56 -23.92
N GLY A 102 -5.59 -4.90 -23.53
CA GLY A 102 -5.59 -3.45 -23.33
C GLY A 102 -4.60 -3.00 -22.25
N PRO A 103 -4.60 -1.69 -21.94
CA PRO A 103 -3.64 -1.10 -21.03
C PRO A 103 -4.03 -1.34 -19.54
N ILE A 104 -4.29 -2.60 -19.18
CA ILE A 104 -4.55 -3.02 -17.79
C ILE A 104 -3.23 -3.27 -17.09
N VAL A 105 -3.14 -2.84 -15.85
CA VAL A 105 -2.04 -3.08 -14.91
C VAL A 105 -2.64 -3.61 -13.63
N GLY A 106 -2.21 -4.75 -13.15
CA GLY A 106 -2.75 -5.31 -11.92
C GLY A 106 -1.80 -6.25 -11.20
N ALA A 107 -2.13 -6.49 -9.95
CA ALA A 107 -1.49 -7.52 -9.13
C ALA A 107 -2.55 -8.28 -8.33
N SER A 108 -2.33 -9.55 -8.12
CA SER A 108 -3.14 -10.40 -7.24
C SER A 108 -2.37 -10.71 -5.96
N LEU A 109 -3.08 -10.66 -4.85
CA LEU A 109 -2.54 -10.72 -3.50
C LEU A 109 -3.36 -11.67 -2.63
N ASN A 110 -2.68 -12.34 -1.72
CA ASN A 110 -3.32 -13.01 -0.58
C ASN A 110 -3.88 -11.98 0.41
N ALA A 111 -4.64 -12.42 1.40
CA ALA A 111 -5.25 -11.57 2.40
C ALA A 111 -4.24 -10.76 3.24
N ASP A 112 -3.01 -11.23 3.37
CA ASP A 112 -1.88 -10.57 4.05
C ASP A 112 -1.06 -9.65 3.14
N GLN A 113 -1.56 -9.41 1.92
CA GLN A 113 -0.90 -8.63 0.87
C GLN A 113 0.35 -9.29 0.27
N SER A 114 0.65 -10.55 0.59
CA SER A 114 1.71 -11.27 -0.11
C SER A 114 1.34 -11.49 -1.58
N TRP A 115 2.33 -11.29 -2.46
CA TRP A 115 2.15 -11.34 -3.90
C TRP A 115 1.84 -12.76 -4.39
N ILE A 116 0.87 -12.86 -5.29
CA ILE A 116 0.55 -14.09 -6.03
C ILE A 116 1.04 -13.99 -7.46
N SER A 117 0.61 -12.94 -8.18
CA SER A 117 1.01 -12.70 -9.57
C SER A 117 0.73 -11.26 -10.00
N ASP A 118 1.45 -10.80 -11.02
CA ASP A 118 1.04 -9.65 -11.80
C ASP A 118 0.09 -10.07 -12.92
N VAL A 119 -0.79 -9.18 -13.38
CA VAL A 119 -1.72 -9.37 -14.50
C VAL A 119 -1.75 -8.14 -15.40
N GLY A 120 -2.15 -8.30 -16.65
CA GLY A 120 -2.12 -7.23 -17.64
C GLY A 120 -0.71 -6.93 -18.15
N ILE A 121 -0.37 -5.68 -18.40
CA ILE A 121 0.94 -5.26 -18.96
C ILE A 121 2.13 -5.87 -18.21
N PRO A 122 2.19 -5.84 -16.87
CA PRO A 122 3.30 -6.43 -16.12
C PRO A 122 3.18 -7.95 -15.96
N GLY A 123 2.02 -8.51 -16.24
CA GLY A 123 1.73 -9.93 -16.07
C GLY A 123 2.23 -10.81 -17.19
N PRO A 124 2.03 -12.13 -17.09
CA PRO A 124 2.43 -13.08 -18.12
C PRO A 124 1.68 -12.89 -19.43
N ASP A 125 0.50 -12.27 -19.43
CA ASP A 125 -0.30 -11.91 -20.58
C ASP A 125 0.23 -10.68 -21.34
N ALA A 126 1.13 -9.91 -20.73
CA ALA A 126 1.79 -8.74 -21.32
C ALA A 126 0.82 -7.76 -21.99
N GLY A 127 -0.35 -7.54 -21.41
CA GLY A 127 -1.41 -6.66 -21.90
C GLY A 127 -2.18 -7.20 -23.11
N LYS A 128 -1.93 -8.44 -23.52
CA LYS A 128 -2.68 -9.09 -24.61
C LYS A 128 -4.00 -9.70 -24.15
N GLY A 129 -4.24 -9.63 -22.85
CA GLY A 129 -5.34 -10.32 -22.22
C GLY A 129 -5.10 -11.82 -22.08
N GLY A 130 -5.97 -12.49 -21.33
CA GLY A 130 -5.82 -13.92 -21.11
C GLY A 130 -6.69 -14.44 -19.98
N ARG A 131 -6.61 -15.75 -19.82
CA ARG A 131 -7.34 -16.49 -18.79
C ARG A 131 -6.41 -16.73 -17.61
N HIS A 132 -6.69 -16.12 -16.48
CA HIS A 132 -5.93 -16.25 -15.24
C HIS A 132 -6.73 -17.10 -14.25
N VAL A 133 -6.20 -18.26 -13.88
CA VAL A 133 -6.85 -19.19 -12.95
C VAL A 133 -6.23 -19.03 -11.57
N PHE A 134 -7.06 -18.73 -10.58
CA PHE A 134 -6.67 -18.68 -9.18
C PHE A 134 -7.15 -19.94 -8.45
N ALA A 135 -6.24 -20.63 -7.79
CA ALA A 135 -6.49 -21.86 -7.07
C ALA A 135 -5.64 -21.96 -5.81
N THR A 136 -6.16 -22.61 -4.79
CA THR A 136 -5.39 -23.02 -3.60
C THR A 136 -4.57 -24.28 -3.89
N ALA A 137 -3.65 -24.64 -3.00
CA ALA A 137 -2.70 -25.74 -3.21
C ALA A 137 -3.36 -27.13 -3.31
N ASP A 138 -4.60 -27.30 -2.83
CA ASP A 138 -5.37 -28.54 -2.87
C ASP A 138 -6.05 -28.83 -4.21
N HIS A 139 -5.92 -27.92 -5.19
CA HIS A 139 -6.45 -28.09 -6.55
C HIS A 139 -5.31 -28.17 -7.55
N ASP A 140 -4.94 -29.36 -7.98
CA ASP A 140 -3.75 -29.59 -8.83
C ASP A 140 -4.05 -29.92 -10.29
N ASP A 141 -5.31 -30.14 -10.67
CA ASP A 141 -5.71 -30.57 -12.01
C ASP A 141 -6.94 -29.83 -12.56
N GLY A 142 -7.26 -30.11 -13.81
CA GLY A 142 -8.46 -29.58 -14.47
C GLY A 142 -8.32 -28.13 -14.95
N PHE A 143 -7.09 -27.62 -15.05
CA PHE A 143 -6.85 -26.26 -15.57
C PHE A 143 -6.91 -26.24 -17.10
N PRO A 144 -7.52 -25.20 -17.70
CA PRO A 144 -7.62 -25.10 -19.14
C PRO A 144 -6.27 -24.89 -19.81
N ASP A 145 -6.08 -25.50 -20.99
CA ASP A 145 -4.88 -25.29 -21.78
C ASP A 145 -4.69 -23.80 -22.10
N GLY A 146 -3.46 -23.31 -21.93
CA GLY A 146 -3.07 -21.93 -22.19
C GLY A 146 -3.51 -20.91 -21.14
N ALA A 147 -4.14 -21.34 -20.03
CA ALA A 147 -4.43 -20.48 -18.90
C ALA A 147 -3.18 -20.22 -18.04
N TYR A 148 -3.07 -19.02 -17.49
CA TYR A 148 -2.07 -18.67 -16.48
C TYR A 148 -2.56 -19.11 -15.11
N VAL A 149 -1.93 -20.12 -14.53
CA VAL A 149 -2.36 -20.69 -13.23
C VAL A 149 -1.59 -20.02 -12.09
N HIS A 150 -2.31 -19.49 -11.12
CA HIS A 150 -1.80 -18.77 -9.95
C HIS A 150 -2.19 -19.50 -8.67
N ARG A 151 -1.23 -19.65 -7.75
CA ARG A 151 -1.43 -20.35 -6.49
C ARG A 151 -1.61 -19.36 -5.34
N ALA A 152 -2.83 -19.33 -4.81
CA ALA A 152 -3.15 -18.57 -3.62
C ALA A 152 -2.81 -19.37 -2.35
N LEU A 153 -2.39 -18.67 -1.30
CA LEU A 153 -2.14 -19.26 0.01
C LEU A 153 -3.47 -19.71 0.67
N GLY A 154 -4.48 -18.85 0.62
CA GLY A 154 -5.80 -19.04 1.20
C GLY A 154 -6.93 -18.85 0.20
N ASN A 155 -8.16 -18.85 0.70
CA ASN A 155 -9.33 -18.71 -0.14
C ASN A 155 -9.62 -17.27 -0.55
N ARG A 156 -9.11 -16.27 0.18
CA ARG A 156 -9.34 -14.85 -0.15
C ARG A 156 -8.22 -14.30 -1.00
N VAL A 157 -8.60 -13.84 -2.19
CA VAL A 157 -7.66 -13.20 -3.13
C VAL A 157 -8.19 -11.83 -3.50
N VAL A 158 -7.30 -10.84 -3.49
CA VAL A 158 -7.56 -9.51 -4.02
C VAL A 158 -6.86 -9.38 -5.35
N VAL A 159 -7.61 -9.24 -6.44
CA VAL A 159 -7.05 -8.86 -7.74
C VAL A 159 -7.27 -7.35 -7.90
N GLY A 160 -6.23 -6.58 -7.62
CA GLY A 160 -6.24 -5.13 -7.75
C GLY A 160 -5.92 -4.74 -9.19
N LEU A 161 -6.93 -4.31 -9.94
CA LEU A 161 -6.78 -3.90 -11.32
C LEU A 161 -6.78 -2.37 -11.45
N ARG A 162 -6.05 -1.87 -12.44
CA ARG A 162 -6.03 -0.49 -12.88
C ARG A 162 -6.00 -0.47 -14.41
N ALA A 163 -6.58 0.56 -15.05
CA ALA A 163 -6.43 0.77 -16.47
C ALA A 163 -5.81 2.15 -16.74
N ILE A 164 -4.85 2.23 -17.67
CA ILE A 164 -4.23 3.50 -18.03
C ILE A 164 -5.19 4.24 -18.97
N PRO A 165 -5.61 5.49 -18.63
CA PRO A 165 -6.50 6.28 -19.49
C PRO A 165 -5.74 6.75 -20.73
N VAL A 166 -5.97 6.10 -21.86
CA VAL A 166 -5.35 6.48 -23.13
C VAL A 166 -5.92 7.83 -23.57
N GLY A 167 -5.04 8.80 -23.83
CA GLY A 167 -5.49 10.16 -24.14
C GLY A 167 -6.28 10.86 -23.05
N GLY A 168 -6.14 10.41 -21.79
CA GLY A 168 -6.87 10.99 -20.65
C GLY A 168 -8.31 10.50 -20.50
N ASP A 169 -8.76 9.53 -21.31
CA ASP A 169 -10.14 8.99 -21.28
C ASP A 169 -10.33 8.02 -20.09
N VAL A 170 -10.80 8.56 -18.97
CA VAL A 170 -11.03 7.81 -17.72
C VAL A 170 -12.25 6.89 -17.87
N ASP A 171 -13.29 7.32 -18.59
CA ASP A 171 -14.52 6.53 -18.77
C ASP A 171 -14.23 5.26 -19.58
N ALA A 172 -13.49 5.38 -20.68
CA ALA A 172 -13.05 4.21 -21.45
C ALA A 172 -12.17 3.26 -20.63
N ALA A 173 -11.32 3.78 -19.74
CA ALA A 173 -10.51 2.98 -18.84
C ALA A 173 -11.37 2.23 -17.80
N ILE A 174 -12.41 2.85 -17.25
CA ILE A 174 -13.39 2.21 -16.36
C ILE A 174 -14.19 1.12 -17.10
N ASP A 175 -14.64 1.39 -18.31
CA ASP A 175 -15.38 0.41 -19.12
C ASP A 175 -14.50 -0.82 -19.45
N LEU A 176 -13.21 -0.61 -19.73
CA LEU A 176 -12.26 -1.69 -19.91
C LEU A 176 -12.13 -2.56 -18.66
N LEU A 177 -12.06 -1.95 -17.45
CA LEU A 177 -12.04 -2.68 -16.18
C LEU A 177 -13.32 -3.49 -15.96
N ARG A 178 -14.48 -2.93 -16.32
CA ARG A 178 -15.78 -3.60 -16.18
C ARG A 178 -15.99 -4.75 -17.17
N SER A 179 -15.16 -4.86 -18.18
CA SER A 179 -15.20 -5.98 -19.13
C SER A 179 -14.44 -7.21 -18.64
N VAL A 180 -13.84 -7.16 -17.45
CA VAL A 180 -13.24 -8.34 -16.80
C VAL A 180 -14.35 -9.30 -16.37
N GLU A 181 -14.20 -10.58 -16.73
CA GLU A 181 -15.14 -11.64 -16.39
C GLU A 181 -14.54 -12.58 -15.34
N VAL A 182 -15.39 -13.12 -14.47
CA VAL A 182 -14.97 -14.13 -13.48
C VAL A 182 -15.91 -15.33 -13.56
N ASN A 183 -15.36 -16.52 -13.71
CA ASN A 183 -16.10 -17.76 -13.85
C ASN A 183 -15.51 -18.87 -12.96
N PRO A 184 -16.33 -19.77 -12.39
CA PRO A 184 -15.80 -20.97 -11.77
C PRO A 184 -15.27 -21.92 -12.84
N LEU A 185 -14.16 -22.62 -12.57
CA LEU A 185 -13.65 -23.65 -13.50
C LEU A 185 -14.58 -24.84 -13.63
N ARG A 186 -15.26 -25.21 -12.57
CA ARG A 186 -16.29 -26.24 -12.60
C ARG A 186 -17.60 -25.58 -12.97
N HIS A 187 -18.23 -26.10 -14.01
CA HIS A 187 -19.52 -25.59 -14.45
C HIS A 187 -20.53 -25.63 -13.32
N ASP A 188 -20.97 -24.46 -12.88
CA ASP A 188 -22.02 -24.27 -11.89
C ASP A 188 -23.18 -23.54 -12.57
N THR A 189 -24.31 -24.24 -12.70
CA THR A 189 -25.53 -23.67 -13.32
C THR A 189 -26.16 -22.57 -12.47
N ALA A 190 -25.77 -22.45 -11.21
CA ALA A 190 -26.20 -21.38 -10.30
C ALA A 190 -25.29 -20.14 -10.33
N TRP A 191 -24.17 -20.20 -11.10
CA TRP A 191 -23.27 -19.06 -11.21
C TRP A 191 -23.91 -17.93 -12.01
N GLU A 192 -23.93 -16.75 -11.41
CA GLU A 192 -24.31 -15.51 -12.07
C GLU A 192 -23.07 -14.65 -12.24
N GLN A 193 -22.93 -13.99 -13.40
CA GLN A 193 -21.84 -13.06 -13.65
C GLN A 193 -21.86 -11.95 -12.60
N PRO A 194 -20.69 -11.59 -12.01
CA PRO A 194 -20.61 -10.51 -11.06
C PRO A 194 -21.08 -9.18 -11.66
N THR A 195 -21.72 -8.37 -10.85
CA THR A 195 -22.11 -7.00 -11.22
C THR A 195 -21.06 -6.00 -10.79
N TRP A 196 -21.06 -4.82 -11.41
CA TRP A 196 -20.12 -3.76 -11.12
C TRP A 196 -20.81 -2.60 -10.38
N LEU A 197 -20.18 -2.15 -9.29
CA LEU A 197 -20.64 -1.02 -8.48
C LEU A 197 -19.67 0.15 -8.66
N ASP A 198 -20.21 1.33 -8.94
CA ASP A 198 -19.42 2.56 -8.93
C ASP A 198 -19.14 2.98 -7.49
N LEU A 199 -17.88 3.01 -7.13
CA LEU A 199 -17.36 3.43 -5.82
C LEU A 199 -16.87 4.87 -5.83
N THR A 200 -16.87 5.55 -6.98
CA THR A 200 -16.41 6.94 -7.12
C THR A 200 -17.16 7.85 -6.16
N GLY A 201 -16.41 8.61 -5.36
CA GLY A 201 -16.97 9.53 -4.37
C GLY A 201 -17.68 8.88 -3.18
N LYS A 202 -17.75 7.55 -3.08
CA LYS A 202 -18.25 6.89 -1.87
C LYS A 202 -17.22 6.96 -0.76
N PRO A 203 -17.63 7.24 0.47
CA PRO A 203 -16.71 7.17 1.61
C PRO A 203 -16.29 5.71 1.82
N GLN A 204 -15.04 5.41 1.52
CA GLN A 204 -14.43 4.10 1.68
C GLN A 204 -13.15 4.26 2.49
N ASP A 205 -13.00 3.47 3.54
CA ASP A 205 -11.74 3.34 4.28
C ASP A 205 -11.23 1.90 4.16
N THR A 206 -10.12 1.74 3.45
CA THR A 206 -9.43 0.46 3.25
C THR A 206 -8.15 0.36 4.09
N THR A 207 -8.06 1.16 5.14
CA THR A 207 -6.89 1.23 6.01
C THR A 207 -7.17 0.71 7.42
N PRO A 208 -6.16 0.31 8.18
CA PRO A 208 -6.31 0.00 9.61
C PRO A 208 -6.28 1.24 10.51
N LEU A 209 -6.40 2.48 10.00
CA LEU A 209 -6.23 3.72 10.78
C LEU A 209 -7.09 3.77 12.03
N GLU A 210 -8.36 3.36 11.95
CA GLU A 210 -9.28 3.37 13.09
C GLU A 210 -8.82 2.44 14.21
N VAL A 211 -8.12 1.36 13.90
CA VAL A 211 -7.68 0.35 14.86
C VAL A 211 -6.20 0.49 15.26
N GLN A 212 -5.42 1.28 14.54
CA GLN A 212 -4.02 1.54 14.88
C GLN A 212 -3.90 2.09 16.31
N GLY A 213 -2.90 1.61 17.06
CA GLY A 213 -2.68 2.02 18.44
C GLY A 213 -3.79 1.63 19.44
N THR A 214 -4.68 0.70 19.07
CA THR A 214 -5.80 0.26 19.91
C THR A 214 -5.88 -1.27 20.04
N ILE A 215 -6.77 -1.73 20.94
CA ILE A 215 -7.07 -3.17 21.03
C ILE A 215 -7.76 -3.71 19.76
N GLY A 216 -8.34 -2.84 18.95
CA GLY A 216 -8.96 -3.18 17.66
C GLY A 216 -7.99 -3.83 16.68
N TYR A 217 -6.72 -3.40 16.68
CA TYR A 217 -5.66 -4.01 15.88
C TYR A 217 -5.54 -5.52 16.16
N TRP A 218 -5.47 -5.89 17.43
CA TRP A 218 -5.33 -7.27 17.87
C TRP A 218 -6.55 -8.13 17.57
N ARG A 219 -7.75 -7.52 17.59
CA ARG A 219 -8.98 -8.19 17.13
C ARG A 219 -8.94 -8.47 15.65
N LEU A 220 -8.49 -7.51 14.85
CA LEU A 220 -8.38 -7.67 13.40
C LEU A 220 -7.29 -8.69 13.03
N LEU A 221 -6.16 -8.70 13.76
CA LEU A 221 -5.14 -9.74 13.64
C LEU A 221 -5.70 -11.12 14.01
N HIS A 222 -6.46 -11.21 15.10
CA HIS A 222 -7.11 -12.47 15.49
C HIS A 222 -8.09 -12.98 14.42
N ASP A 223 -8.86 -12.08 13.79
CA ASP A 223 -9.73 -12.42 12.66
C ASP A 223 -8.93 -13.03 11.50
N TYR A 224 -7.78 -12.40 11.14
CA TYR A 224 -6.86 -12.94 10.15
C TYR A 224 -6.40 -14.36 10.51
N LEU A 225 -5.86 -14.55 11.71
CA LEU A 225 -5.39 -15.85 12.20
C LEU A 225 -6.47 -16.93 12.26
N SER A 226 -7.74 -16.54 12.34
CA SER A 226 -8.88 -17.44 12.42
C SER A 226 -9.43 -17.87 11.05
N THR A 227 -9.13 -17.10 10.00
CA THR A 227 -9.75 -17.27 8.69
C THR A 227 -8.78 -17.55 7.56
N GLU A 228 -7.49 -17.22 7.74
CA GLU A 228 -6.49 -17.35 6.71
C GLU A 228 -5.40 -18.37 7.09
N PRO A 229 -4.84 -19.08 6.12
CA PRO A 229 -3.65 -19.90 6.32
C PRO A 229 -2.45 -19.01 6.69
N ILE A 230 -1.55 -19.58 7.47
CA ILE A 230 -0.36 -18.90 7.96
C ILE A 230 0.85 -19.35 7.13
N HIS A 231 1.68 -18.42 6.70
CA HIS A 231 2.95 -18.71 6.05
C HIS A 231 3.87 -19.52 6.97
N ALA A 232 4.63 -20.45 6.40
CA ALA A 232 5.57 -21.27 7.15
C ALA A 232 6.62 -20.42 7.88
N ASP A 233 6.99 -19.28 7.31
CA ASP A 233 7.97 -18.34 7.86
C ASP A 233 7.46 -17.57 9.08
N ASP A 234 6.14 -17.49 9.27
CA ASP A 234 5.51 -16.82 10.41
C ASP A 234 5.45 -17.66 11.69
N ARG A 235 5.86 -18.95 11.63
CA ARG A 235 5.70 -19.89 12.74
C ARG A 235 6.27 -19.40 14.08
N SER A 236 7.41 -18.71 14.08
CA SER A 236 8.01 -18.15 15.29
C SER A 236 7.13 -17.04 15.89
N TYR A 237 6.61 -16.16 15.07
CA TYR A 237 5.70 -15.08 15.49
C TYR A 237 4.35 -15.59 15.96
N ILE A 238 3.84 -16.67 15.33
CA ILE A 238 2.65 -17.37 15.83
C ILE A 238 2.90 -17.95 17.23
N GLY A 239 4.10 -18.45 17.50
CA GLY A 239 4.52 -18.87 18.83
C GLY A 239 4.51 -17.72 19.86
N GLU A 240 5.02 -16.57 19.48
CA GLU A 240 4.99 -15.35 20.32
C GLU A 240 3.55 -14.88 20.58
N LEU A 241 2.70 -14.86 19.55
CA LEU A 241 1.26 -14.54 19.72
C LEU A 241 0.54 -15.54 20.61
N ALA A 242 0.88 -16.83 20.52
CA ALA A 242 0.28 -17.86 21.35
C ALA A 242 0.61 -17.68 22.87
N VAL A 243 1.81 -17.17 23.21
CA VAL A 243 2.19 -16.78 24.57
C VAL A 243 1.31 -15.63 25.07
N LEU A 244 0.97 -14.67 24.20
CA LEU A 244 0.05 -13.57 24.49
C LEU A 244 -1.44 -14.02 24.48
N GLY A 245 -1.74 -15.31 24.35
CA GLY A 245 -3.10 -15.81 24.29
C GLY A 245 -3.85 -15.51 22.99
N ILE A 246 -3.16 -15.05 21.96
CA ILE A 246 -3.74 -14.74 20.64
C ILE A 246 -3.57 -15.96 19.73
N ARG A 247 -4.66 -16.66 19.47
CA ARG A 247 -4.69 -17.90 18.67
C ARG A 247 -5.96 -17.91 17.83
N GLY A 248 -5.84 -18.22 16.53
CA GLY A 248 -6.97 -18.22 15.61
C GLY A 248 -8.10 -19.23 15.95
N ASN A 249 -7.81 -20.28 16.70
CA ASN A 249 -8.78 -21.32 17.06
C ASN A 249 -9.44 -21.15 18.44
N THR A 250 -9.17 -20.05 19.13
CA THR A 250 -9.76 -19.74 20.46
C THR A 250 -10.25 -18.31 20.49
N PRO A 251 -11.31 -18.00 21.26
CA PRO A 251 -11.79 -16.62 21.38
C PRO A 251 -10.70 -15.67 21.89
N PHE A 252 -10.61 -14.50 21.30
CA PHE A 252 -9.74 -13.42 21.79
C PHE A 252 -10.38 -12.71 22.97
N ALA A 253 -9.95 -13.04 24.18
CA ALA A 253 -10.49 -12.53 25.43
C ALA A 253 -9.35 -12.22 26.44
N PRO A 254 -8.50 -11.20 26.15
CA PRO A 254 -7.42 -10.81 27.06
C PRO A 254 -8.00 -10.26 28.38
N ASP A 255 -7.34 -10.58 29.49
CA ASP A 255 -7.64 -9.95 30.77
C ASP A 255 -7.27 -8.46 30.78
N GLU A 256 -7.55 -7.77 31.89
CA GLU A 256 -7.28 -6.33 32.00
C GLU A 256 -5.77 -6.02 31.92
N ARG A 257 -4.92 -6.85 32.53
CA ARG A 257 -3.46 -6.70 32.47
C ARG A 257 -2.97 -6.79 31.02
N LEU A 258 -3.33 -7.86 30.34
CA LEU A 258 -2.89 -8.10 28.97
C LEU A 258 -3.49 -7.08 27.98
N THR A 259 -4.76 -6.68 28.18
CA THR A 259 -5.40 -5.62 27.38
C THR A 259 -4.58 -4.32 27.42
N ARG A 260 -4.14 -3.91 28.62
CA ARG A 260 -3.32 -2.71 28.79
C ARG A 260 -1.97 -2.85 28.06
N ILE A 261 -1.29 -3.97 28.23
CA ILE A 261 0.00 -4.25 27.54
C ILE A 261 -0.18 -4.22 26.03
N LEU A 262 -1.20 -4.86 25.50
CA LEU A 262 -1.46 -4.91 24.05
C LEU A 262 -1.77 -3.52 23.48
N VAL A 263 -2.53 -2.68 24.19
CA VAL A 263 -2.82 -1.30 23.74
C VAL A 263 -1.56 -0.44 23.77
N ASP A 264 -0.76 -0.52 24.82
CA ASP A 264 0.49 0.23 24.92
C ASP A 264 1.50 -0.23 23.86
N ALA A 265 1.60 -1.52 23.61
CA ALA A 265 2.45 -2.08 22.56
C ALA A 265 1.99 -1.67 21.15
N ALA A 266 0.68 -1.60 20.92
CA ALA A 266 0.14 -1.14 19.63
C ALA A 266 0.50 0.34 19.37
N ARG A 267 0.41 1.20 20.38
CA ARG A 267 0.81 2.61 20.29
C ARG A 267 2.29 2.79 20.04
N GLU A 268 3.11 2.04 20.77
CA GLU A 268 4.58 2.07 20.60
C GLU A 268 4.99 1.60 19.20
N ALA A 269 4.47 0.46 18.76
CA ALA A 269 4.80 -0.11 17.46
C ALA A 269 4.33 0.79 16.30
N ASP A 270 3.12 1.37 16.40
CA ASP A 270 2.62 2.32 15.41
C ASP A 270 3.50 3.57 15.34
N ALA A 271 3.92 4.11 16.48
CA ALA A 271 4.84 5.25 16.53
C ALA A 271 6.20 4.92 15.90
N GLN A 272 6.75 3.71 16.14
CA GLN A 272 7.99 3.27 15.52
C GLN A 272 7.86 3.15 14.00
N LEU A 273 6.80 2.53 13.50
CA LEU A 273 6.53 2.41 12.06
C LEU A 273 6.37 3.79 11.41
N ARG A 274 5.69 4.71 12.08
CA ARG A 274 5.52 6.09 11.60
C ARG A 274 6.86 6.83 11.50
N VAL A 275 7.73 6.70 12.50
CA VAL A 275 9.08 7.27 12.48
C VAL A 275 9.90 6.64 11.35
N GLN A 276 9.89 5.33 11.22
CA GLN A 276 10.59 4.64 10.13
C GLN A 276 10.13 5.13 8.75
N SER A 277 8.82 5.31 8.58
CA SER A 277 8.23 5.74 7.32
C SER A 277 8.60 7.17 6.92
N LEU A 278 8.61 8.11 7.87
CA LEU A 278 8.79 9.55 7.62
C LEU A 278 10.22 10.07 7.89
N ALA A 279 11.04 9.30 8.58
CA ALA A 279 12.39 9.67 9.01
C ALA A 279 13.31 8.43 9.06
N ASP A 280 13.33 7.66 7.99
CA ASP A 280 14.17 6.48 7.87
C ASP A 280 15.65 6.87 7.97
N ARG A 281 16.40 6.10 8.76
CA ARG A 281 17.82 6.31 9.03
C ARG A 281 18.77 5.68 7.99
N ARG A 282 18.23 4.97 6.99
CA ARG A 282 19.04 4.22 6.02
C ARG A 282 19.55 5.12 4.91
N GLU A 283 20.84 5.05 4.63
CA GLU A 283 21.48 5.83 3.59
C GLU A 283 21.06 5.41 2.18
N ASP A 284 20.71 4.14 1.96
CA ASP A 284 20.26 3.61 0.67
C ASP A 284 18.86 4.09 0.26
N ARG A 285 18.17 4.79 1.15
CA ARG A 285 16.90 5.45 0.87
C ARG A 285 17.06 6.73 0.04
N VAL A 286 18.20 7.41 0.14
CA VAL A 286 18.44 8.69 -0.52
C VAL A 286 18.62 8.50 -2.03
N VAL A 287 17.88 9.27 -2.84
CA VAL A 287 18.03 9.25 -4.31
C VAL A 287 19.25 10.06 -4.74
N TRP A 288 19.38 11.27 -4.22
CA TRP A 288 20.54 12.16 -4.45
C TRP A 288 21.01 12.75 -3.13
N THR A 289 22.30 12.70 -2.86
CA THR A 289 22.89 13.08 -1.56
C THR A 289 22.75 14.57 -1.20
N ASP A 290 22.42 15.41 -2.17
CA ASP A 290 22.21 16.86 -2.05
C ASP A 290 20.75 17.26 -2.26
N ARG A 291 19.79 16.31 -2.15
CA ARG A 291 18.35 16.52 -2.27
C ARG A 291 17.60 15.80 -1.15
N GLN A 292 16.33 16.19 -0.95
CA GLN A 292 15.44 15.61 0.05
C GLN A 292 14.64 14.40 -0.47
N TRP A 293 14.81 14.03 -1.74
CA TRP A 293 14.07 12.93 -2.35
C TRP A 293 14.61 11.57 -1.93
N GLU A 294 13.71 10.68 -1.56
CA GLU A 294 13.98 9.34 -1.08
C GLU A 294 13.29 8.29 -1.95
N TRP A 295 13.88 7.10 -2.04
CA TRP A 295 13.24 5.96 -2.68
C TRP A 295 12.07 5.47 -1.83
N VAL A 296 10.89 5.33 -2.45
CA VAL A 296 9.74 4.68 -1.81
C VAL A 296 9.97 3.17 -1.73
N THR A 297 10.44 2.56 -2.82
CA THR A 297 10.75 1.12 -2.88
C THR A 297 12.19 0.86 -2.46
N LEU A 298 12.38 0.30 -1.27
CA LEU A 298 13.69 0.18 -0.64
C LEU A 298 14.44 -1.12 -1.01
N ARG A 299 13.76 -2.07 -1.64
CA ARG A 299 14.36 -3.29 -2.19
C ARG A 299 13.94 -3.45 -3.65
N PRO A 300 14.73 -2.90 -4.58
CA PRO A 300 14.34 -2.87 -6.00
C PRO A 300 14.36 -4.24 -6.69
N GLU A 301 14.97 -5.25 -6.08
CA GLU A 301 15.16 -6.57 -6.68
C GLU A 301 13.96 -7.48 -6.52
N ASN A 302 13.22 -7.37 -5.41
CA ASN A 302 12.14 -8.31 -5.11
C ASN A 302 11.06 -7.73 -4.18
N ALA A 303 9.82 -8.21 -4.35
CA ALA A 303 8.66 -7.86 -3.54
C ALA A 303 8.58 -8.65 -2.21
N ALA A 304 9.48 -9.59 -1.97
CA ALA A 304 9.57 -10.35 -0.74
C ALA A 304 10.42 -9.65 0.34
N PHE A 305 11.06 -8.54 -0.01
CA PHE A 305 11.95 -7.77 0.87
C PHE A 305 13.10 -8.62 1.41
N GLU A 306 13.71 -9.44 0.56
CA GLU A 306 14.84 -10.26 0.92
C GLU A 306 16.18 -9.62 0.55
N ILE A 307 17.17 -9.82 1.40
CA ILE A 307 18.56 -9.47 1.18
C ILE A 307 19.45 -10.56 1.75
N ASP A 308 20.38 -11.08 0.95
CA ASP A 308 21.34 -12.12 1.36
C ASP A 308 20.69 -13.33 2.07
N GLY A 309 19.50 -13.77 1.57
CA GLY A 309 18.75 -14.90 2.11
C GLY A 309 18.06 -14.64 3.46
N ARG A 310 17.83 -13.39 3.81
CA ARG A 310 17.10 -12.98 5.03
C ARG A 310 16.13 -11.84 4.73
N PRO A 311 15.03 -11.72 5.48
CA PRO A 311 14.11 -10.59 5.36
C PRO A 311 14.80 -9.25 5.71
N ASP A 312 14.59 -8.23 4.88
CA ASP A 312 14.86 -6.83 5.21
C ASP A 312 13.63 -6.25 5.94
N VAL A 313 13.64 -6.41 7.26
CA VAL A 313 12.51 -6.05 8.11
C VAL A 313 12.21 -4.55 8.02
N ASP A 314 13.25 -3.70 8.06
CA ASP A 314 13.08 -2.24 7.99
C ASP A 314 12.44 -1.81 6.66
N ALA A 315 12.86 -2.40 5.53
CA ALA A 315 12.26 -2.09 4.23
C ALA A 315 10.80 -2.51 4.14
N ARG A 316 10.48 -3.71 4.64
CA ARG A 316 9.11 -4.25 4.65
C ARG A 316 8.19 -3.42 5.54
N GLU A 317 8.61 -3.10 6.74
CA GLU A 317 7.86 -2.28 7.70
C GLU A 317 7.60 -0.87 7.13
N THR A 318 8.62 -0.23 6.57
CA THR A 318 8.48 1.10 5.95
C THR A 318 7.48 1.07 4.79
N TRP A 319 7.59 0.08 3.90
CA TRP A 319 6.71 -0.05 2.75
C TRP A 319 5.24 -0.21 3.16
N PHE A 320 4.91 -1.23 3.94
CA PHE A 320 3.53 -1.52 4.27
C PHE A 320 2.90 -0.51 5.24
N TYR A 321 3.69 0.28 5.94
CA TYR A 321 3.15 1.39 6.71
C TYR A 321 2.70 2.55 5.80
N GLN A 322 3.35 2.77 4.66
CA GLN A 322 2.99 3.84 3.71
C GLN A 322 2.08 3.40 2.58
N ALA A 323 2.18 2.14 2.14
CA ALA A 323 1.59 1.67 0.91
C ALA A 323 0.91 0.31 1.08
N ILE A 324 0.18 -0.10 0.06
CA ILE A 324 -0.49 -1.40 -0.04
C ILE A 324 0.03 -2.15 -1.25
N ALA A 325 -0.11 -3.46 -1.23
CA ALA A 325 0.36 -4.39 -2.23
C ALA A 325 1.88 -4.42 -2.36
N SER A 326 2.39 -5.52 -2.85
CA SER A 326 3.77 -5.63 -3.31
C SER A 326 3.79 -6.51 -4.55
N SER A 327 4.57 -6.11 -5.56
CA SER A 327 4.82 -6.96 -6.72
C SER A 327 6.22 -6.70 -7.27
N PRO A 328 6.86 -7.68 -7.92
CA PRO A 328 8.18 -7.49 -8.49
C PRO A 328 8.28 -6.29 -9.43
N VAL A 329 7.24 -6.01 -10.22
CA VAL A 329 7.24 -4.89 -11.17
C VAL A 329 7.18 -3.53 -10.48
N MET A 330 6.58 -3.44 -9.29
CA MET A 330 6.53 -2.19 -8.51
C MET A 330 7.89 -1.82 -7.92
N PHE A 331 8.80 -2.79 -7.76
CA PHE A 331 10.09 -2.62 -7.10
C PHE A 331 11.25 -2.49 -8.10
N ARG A 332 11.09 -2.94 -9.34
CA ARG A 332 12.17 -2.90 -10.34
C ARG A 332 12.54 -1.47 -10.72
N ARG A 333 13.82 -1.16 -10.59
CA ARG A 333 14.42 0.09 -11.07
C ARG A 333 15.08 -0.16 -12.43
N GLN A 334 14.27 -0.36 -13.45
CA GLN A 334 14.73 -0.74 -14.79
C GLN A 334 14.09 0.15 -15.85
N ALA A 335 14.91 0.62 -16.82
CA ALA A 335 14.43 1.41 -17.94
C ALA A 335 13.41 0.63 -18.79
N GLY A 336 12.35 1.31 -19.22
CA GLY A 336 11.29 0.76 -20.08
C GLY A 336 10.27 -0.12 -19.38
N GLN A 337 10.40 -0.37 -18.08
CA GLN A 337 9.49 -1.24 -17.32
C GLN A 337 9.03 -0.59 -16.02
N GLY A 338 7.79 -0.90 -15.62
CA GLY A 338 7.24 -0.51 -14.32
C GLY A 338 7.17 0.98 -14.09
N SER A 339 7.39 1.36 -12.84
CA SER A 339 7.33 2.76 -12.40
C SER A 339 8.40 3.03 -11.35
N LEU A 340 8.93 4.25 -11.35
CA LEU A 340 9.76 4.75 -10.26
C LEU A 340 8.91 5.60 -9.33
N TYR A 341 9.17 5.48 -8.03
CA TYR A 341 8.51 6.26 -7.00
C TYR A 341 9.53 6.94 -6.10
N TRP A 342 9.48 8.27 -6.05
CA TRP A 342 10.27 9.07 -5.13
C TRP A 342 9.37 9.76 -4.12
N PHE A 343 9.79 9.75 -2.88
CA PHE A 343 9.10 10.32 -1.73
C PHE A 343 9.80 11.61 -1.27
N VAL A 344 9.03 12.59 -0.86
CA VAL A 344 9.54 13.78 -0.17
C VAL A 344 8.56 14.22 0.91
N ALA A 345 9.07 14.44 2.12
CA ALA A 345 8.31 14.98 3.25
C ALA A 345 8.94 16.25 3.82
N ARG A 346 10.07 16.70 3.26
CA ARG A 346 10.83 17.87 3.75
C ARG A 346 11.09 18.83 2.61
N ASP A 347 11.17 20.12 2.96
CA ASP A 347 11.63 21.15 2.04
C ASP A 347 13.17 21.13 1.91
N ASP A 348 13.72 21.96 1.04
CA ASP A 348 15.16 22.09 0.77
C ASP A 348 16.00 22.46 2.01
N THR A 349 15.36 23.00 3.07
CA THR A 349 16.00 23.29 4.35
C THR A 349 15.94 22.12 5.35
N GLY A 350 15.27 21.02 4.99
CA GLY A 350 15.08 19.85 5.83
C GLY A 350 13.91 19.94 6.81
N VAL A 351 13.07 20.97 6.71
CA VAL A 351 11.85 21.13 7.54
C VAL A 351 10.71 20.33 6.93
N TYR A 352 9.91 19.67 7.76
CA TYR A 352 8.74 18.92 7.29
C TYR A 352 7.71 19.83 6.61
N LEU A 353 7.12 19.34 5.53
CA LEU A 353 6.12 20.04 4.74
C LEU A 353 4.82 20.23 5.53
N GLY A 354 4.39 21.48 5.67
CA GLY A 354 3.20 21.88 6.42
C GLY A 354 2.17 22.55 5.54
N GLY A 355 0.89 22.17 5.69
CA GLY A 355 -0.17 22.63 4.82
C GLY A 355 -0.63 24.07 5.04
N SER A 356 -0.10 24.78 6.06
CA SER A 356 -0.36 26.21 6.28
C SER A 356 0.61 27.12 5.53
N ARG A 357 1.68 26.57 4.94
CA ARG A 357 2.71 27.32 4.22
C ARG A 357 2.57 27.09 2.72
N SER A 358 3.12 28.01 1.95
CA SER A 358 3.21 27.91 0.50
C SER A 358 4.58 27.42 0.06
N TYR A 359 4.59 26.59 -0.98
CA TYR A 359 5.80 25.99 -1.53
C TYR A 359 5.75 25.96 -3.04
N ARG A 360 6.90 25.79 -3.66
CA ARG A 360 7.04 25.51 -5.09
C ARG A 360 7.99 24.36 -5.35
N LEU A 361 7.75 23.69 -6.46
CA LEU A 361 8.63 22.68 -7.04
C LEU A 361 8.83 23.02 -8.51
N ARG A 362 10.06 23.08 -8.95
CA ARG A 362 10.40 23.14 -10.35
C ARG A 362 10.75 21.75 -10.85
N VAL A 363 10.02 21.28 -11.86
CA VAL A 363 10.24 19.99 -12.51
C VAL A 363 10.95 20.22 -13.84
N PRO A 364 12.22 19.84 -13.98
CA PRO A 364 12.95 19.98 -15.25
C PRO A 364 12.30 19.15 -16.37
N LEU A 365 12.20 19.72 -17.56
CA LEU A 365 11.61 19.06 -18.74
C LEU A 365 12.68 18.76 -19.81
N PRO A 366 12.52 17.68 -20.59
CA PRO A 366 11.48 16.66 -20.42
C PRO A 366 11.77 15.72 -19.22
N VAL A 367 10.71 15.32 -18.51
CA VAL A 367 10.82 14.25 -17.51
C VAL A 367 11.15 12.94 -18.23
N PRO A 368 12.06 12.09 -17.71
CA PRO A 368 12.47 10.84 -18.35
C PRO A 368 11.42 9.72 -18.21
N ALA A 369 10.18 9.99 -18.62
CA ALA A 369 9.03 9.11 -18.62
C ALA A 369 8.69 8.68 -20.05
N GLY A 370 8.67 7.37 -20.31
CA GLY A 370 8.26 6.83 -21.60
C GLY A 370 6.73 6.81 -21.77
N LEU A 371 5.98 6.83 -20.68
CA LEU A 371 4.52 6.86 -20.69
C LEU A 371 4.00 8.20 -20.18
N PHE A 372 4.09 8.42 -18.87
CA PHE A 372 3.66 9.66 -18.21
C PHE A 372 4.33 9.80 -16.84
N TRP A 373 4.12 10.92 -16.20
CA TRP A 373 4.57 11.17 -14.83
C TRP A 373 3.51 11.93 -14.02
N SER A 374 3.61 11.82 -12.72
CA SER A 374 2.72 12.53 -11.80
C SER A 374 3.40 12.87 -10.49
N LEU A 375 2.84 13.85 -9.80
CA LEU A 375 3.14 14.14 -8.41
C LEU A 375 1.82 14.12 -7.64
N THR A 376 1.71 13.23 -6.64
CA THR A 376 0.53 13.10 -5.79
C THR A 376 0.85 13.51 -4.37
N VAL A 377 -0.02 14.30 -3.75
CA VAL A 377 0.11 14.82 -2.38
C VAL A 377 -0.74 13.99 -1.43
N TYR A 378 -0.16 13.60 -0.31
CA TYR A 378 -0.76 12.78 0.74
C TYR A 378 -0.72 13.48 2.09
N ASP A 379 -1.74 13.28 2.87
CA ASP A 379 -1.79 13.68 4.27
C ASP A 379 -0.85 12.81 5.11
N ALA A 380 -0.01 13.42 5.95
CA ALA A 380 1.02 12.70 6.71
C ALA A 380 0.46 11.82 7.83
N GLU A 381 -0.77 12.04 8.29
CA GLU A 381 -1.40 11.20 9.32
C GLU A 381 -2.14 10.02 8.70
N THR A 382 -2.94 10.27 7.66
CA THR A 382 -3.76 9.23 7.05
C THR A 382 -3.03 8.46 5.96
N ARG A 383 -1.95 9.01 5.40
CA ARG A 383 -1.22 8.48 4.22
C ARG A 383 -2.11 8.30 3.00
N SER A 384 -3.26 8.95 2.99
CA SER A 384 -4.20 8.99 1.89
C SER A 384 -4.05 10.29 1.12
N GLN A 385 -4.55 10.34 -0.11
CA GLN A 385 -4.62 11.57 -0.87
C GLN A 385 -5.28 12.67 -0.03
N ILE A 386 -4.68 13.86 -0.07
CA ILE A 386 -5.22 15.01 0.65
C ILE A 386 -6.59 15.38 0.06
N ALA A 387 -7.61 15.45 0.90
CA ALA A 387 -8.96 15.82 0.48
C ALA A 387 -9.16 17.32 0.65
N THR A 388 -9.30 18.06 -0.44
CA THR A 388 -9.51 19.51 -0.49
C THR A 388 -10.71 19.84 -1.36
N ALA A 389 -10.88 21.11 -1.74
CA ALA A 389 -11.90 21.52 -2.70
C ALA A 389 -11.54 21.13 -4.17
N GLN A 390 -10.34 20.58 -4.39
CA GLN A 390 -9.93 20.11 -5.71
C GLN A 390 -10.34 18.65 -5.94
N ASP A 391 -10.70 18.31 -7.18
CA ASP A 391 -11.06 16.94 -7.59
C ASP A 391 -9.84 16.00 -7.68
N ALA A 392 -8.61 16.53 -7.60
CA ALA A 392 -7.38 15.76 -7.61
C ALA A 392 -6.39 16.32 -6.59
N ALA A 393 -5.74 15.43 -5.85
CA ALA A 393 -4.60 15.77 -4.98
C ALA A 393 -3.27 15.59 -5.71
N ALA A 394 -3.24 15.84 -7.00
CA ALA A 394 -2.11 15.52 -7.86
C ALA A 394 -1.94 16.51 -8.99
N VAL A 395 -0.73 16.52 -9.54
CA VAL A 395 -0.40 17.14 -10.82
C VAL A 395 0.09 16.03 -11.74
N ARG A 396 -0.54 15.89 -12.92
CA ARG A 396 -0.36 14.76 -13.82
C ARG A 396 -0.07 15.25 -15.23
N SER A 397 0.94 14.66 -15.87
CA SER A 397 1.33 15.06 -17.22
C SER A 397 0.25 14.80 -18.29
N LEU A 398 -0.66 13.84 -18.04
CA LEU A 398 -1.77 13.50 -18.95
C LEU A 398 -3.04 14.35 -18.72
N PHE A 399 -3.08 15.19 -17.68
CA PHE A 399 -4.29 15.91 -17.26
C PHE A 399 -4.00 17.40 -17.00
N GLU A 400 -3.61 17.77 -15.80
CA GLU A 400 -3.42 19.18 -15.39
C GLU A 400 -2.32 19.89 -16.17
N LEU A 401 -1.35 19.14 -16.69
CA LEU A 401 -0.21 19.65 -17.46
C LEU A 401 -0.30 19.35 -18.96
N ASP A 402 -1.38 18.73 -19.44
CA ASP A 402 -1.54 18.50 -20.86
C ASP A 402 -1.49 19.83 -21.65
N GLY A 403 -0.68 19.87 -22.68
CA GLY A 403 -0.44 21.09 -23.47
C GLY A 403 0.38 22.19 -22.77
N LYS A 404 0.98 21.92 -21.60
CA LYS A 404 1.77 22.91 -20.83
C LYS A 404 3.24 22.50 -20.61
N LEU A 405 3.72 21.48 -21.32
CA LEU A 405 5.05 20.89 -21.14
C LEU A 405 6.03 21.24 -22.27
N ASP A 406 5.88 22.39 -22.90
CA ASP A 406 6.70 22.88 -24.03
C ASP A 406 7.91 23.74 -23.59
N GLY A 407 8.04 24.03 -22.29
CA GLY A 407 9.14 24.78 -21.69
C GLY A 407 10.36 23.94 -21.32
N THR A 408 11.29 24.55 -20.60
CA THR A 408 12.46 23.90 -19.99
C THR A 408 12.18 23.30 -18.62
N ASP A 409 11.12 23.75 -18.00
CA ASP A 409 10.64 23.28 -16.70
C ASP A 409 9.14 23.58 -16.53
N ALA A 410 8.51 22.87 -15.59
CA ALA A 410 7.16 23.13 -15.13
C ALA A 410 7.20 23.49 -13.64
N GLU A 411 6.63 24.64 -13.28
CA GLU A 411 6.50 25.06 -11.88
C GLU A 411 5.17 24.54 -11.32
N ILE A 412 5.27 23.83 -10.19
CA ILE A 412 4.12 23.35 -9.39
C ILE A 412 4.16 24.11 -8.07
N VAL A 413 3.03 24.68 -7.67
CA VAL A 413 2.89 25.35 -6.37
C VAL A 413 1.98 24.57 -5.45
N PHE A 414 2.26 24.64 -4.15
CA PHE A 414 1.48 24.01 -3.08
C PHE A 414 1.12 25.08 -2.07
N GLY A 415 -0.07 25.04 -1.53
CA GLY A 415 -0.49 25.98 -0.51
C GLY A 415 -1.98 25.93 -0.24
N PRO A 416 -2.44 26.48 0.90
CA PRO A 416 -3.87 26.48 1.24
C PRO A 416 -4.71 27.32 0.29
N GLU A 417 -4.10 28.34 -0.33
CA GLU A 417 -4.75 29.26 -1.27
C GLU A 417 -4.02 29.22 -2.62
N ARG A 418 -4.77 29.44 -3.69
CA ARG A 418 -4.21 29.52 -5.03
C ARG A 418 -3.39 30.79 -5.15
N PRO A 419 -2.10 30.72 -5.53
CA PRO A 419 -1.29 31.90 -5.71
C PRO A 419 -1.70 32.68 -6.96
N ASP A 420 -1.48 33.98 -6.95
CA ASP A 420 -1.57 34.80 -8.15
C ASP A 420 -0.23 34.67 -8.90
N SER A 421 -0.06 33.61 -9.65
CA SER A 421 1.17 33.29 -10.39
C SER A 421 0.85 32.53 -11.68
N ASP A 422 1.80 32.55 -12.62
CA ASP A 422 1.76 31.81 -13.88
C ASP A 422 2.22 30.35 -13.74
N ALA A 423 2.19 29.78 -12.53
CA ALA A 423 2.57 28.38 -12.29
C ALA A 423 1.73 27.43 -13.14
N ALA A 424 2.38 26.40 -13.67
CA ALA A 424 1.74 25.41 -14.55
C ALA A 424 0.59 24.68 -13.83
N ALA A 425 0.75 24.44 -12.51
CA ALA A 425 -0.26 23.81 -11.69
C ALA A 425 -0.18 24.22 -10.22
N TRP A 426 -1.30 24.09 -9.52
CA TRP A 426 -1.43 24.30 -8.07
C TRP A 426 -2.12 23.11 -7.41
N VAL A 427 -1.55 22.64 -6.30
CA VAL A 427 -2.16 21.63 -5.43
C VAL A 427 -2.51 22.30 -4.10
N GLN A 428 -3.79 22.24 -3.75
CA GLN A 428 -4.28 22.78 -2.48
C GLN A 428 -3.81 21.92 -1.31
N THR A 429 -3.28 22.55 -0.26
CA THR A 429 -2.93 21.89 1.01
C THR A 429 -3.90 22.28 2.13
N GLN A 430 -3.89 21.54 3.24
CA GLN A 430 -4.79 21.77 4.38
C GLN A 430 -4.04 22.42 5.53
N PRO A 431 -4.45 23.63 5.99
CA PRO A 431 -3.84 24.26 7.16
C PRO A 431 -3.87 23.36 8.40
N GLY A 432 -2.77 23.35 9.14
CA GLY A 432 -2.62 22.53 10.35
C GLY A 432 -2.33 21.06 10.14
N ARG A 433 -2.23 20.59 8.88
CA ARG A 433 -1.89 19.23 8.50
C ARG A 433 -0.50 19.17 7.89
N GLY A 434 0.30 18.16 8.26
CA GLY A 434 1.52 17.81 7.52
C GLY A 434 1.18 17.03 6.26
N TRP A 435 2.04 17.14 5.26
CA TRP A 435 1.88 16.39 4.03
C TRP A 435 3.21 15.89 3.48
N PHE A 436 3.13 14.93 2.57
CA PHE A 436 4.26 14.44 1.78
C PHE A 436 3.82 14.22 0.34
N ALA A 437 4.77 14.06 -0.56
CA ALA A 437 4.46 13.80 -1.95
C ALA A 437 5.21 12.56 -2.49
N TYR A 438 4.56 11.89 -3.46
CA TYR A 438 5.21 10.92 -4.33
C TYR A 438 5.33 11.51 -5.74
N PHE A 439 6.54 11.53 -6.25
CA PHE A 439 6.80 11.75 -7.67
C PHE A 439 6.93 10.38 -8.36
N ARG A 440 6.09 10.15 -9.37
CA ARG A 440 6.00 8.89 -10.09
C ARG A 440 6.40 9.07 -11.55
N ILE A 441 7.27 8.19 -12.04
CA ILE A 441 7.67 8.10 -13.45
C ILE A 441 7.22 6.75 -13.98
N TYR A 442 6.34 6.72 -14.95
CA TYR A 442 5.82 5.51 -15.57
C TYR A 442 6.57 5.22 -16.87
N GLY A 443 7.06 3.97 -17.02
CA GLY A 443 7.93 3.59 -18.12
C GLY A 443 9.23 4.41 -18.12
N PRO A 444 10.04 4.41 -17.03
CA PRO A 444 11.20 5.28 -16.94
C PRO A 444 12.19 5.00 -18.08
N THR A 445 12.72 6.06 -18.68
CA THR A 445 13.77 5.95 -19.70
C THR A 445 15.16 5.83 -19.06
N PRO A 446 16.24 5.47 -19.80
CA PRO A 446 17.59 5.41 -19.23
C PRO A 446 18.02 6.69 -18.52
N ALA A 447 17.56 7.86 -18.96
CA ALA A 447 17.88 9.15 -18.33
C ALA A 447 17.36 9.31 -16.89
N ALA A 448 16.40 8.48 -16.46
CA ALA A 448 15.97 8.44 -15.07
C ALA A 448 17.01 7.83 -14.11
N PHE A 449 18.03 7.15 -14.67
CA PHE A 449 19.03 6.38 -13.91
C PHE A 449 20.47 6.89 -14.07
N ASP A 450 20.72 7.75 -15.05
CA ASP A 450 22.08 8.23 -15.36
C ASP A 450 22.49 9.47 -14.56
N HIS A 451 21.62 9.93 -13.64
CA HIS A 451 21.79 11.12 -12.81
C HIS A 451 21.94 12.46 -13.57
N ASN A 452 21.73 12.48 -14.88
CA ASN A 452 21.75 13.73 -15.66
C ASN A 452 20.46 14.53 -15.48
N TRP A 453 19.33 13.83 -15.38
CA TRP A 453 18.06 14.43 -15.00
C TRP A 453 17.87 14.33 -13.48
N ARG A 454 17.58 15.47 -12.85
CA ARG A 454 17.42 15.52 -11.39
C ARG A 454 16.25 16.43 -11.06
N LEU A 455 15.37 15.95 -10.21
CA LEU A 455 14.26 16.72 -9.69
C LEU A 455 14.76 17.75 -8.67
N ASP A 456 14.26 19.00 -8.74
CA ASP A 456 14.57 20.01 -7.73
C ASP A 456 13.87 19.66 -6.40
N ASP A 457 14.35 20.23 -5.29
CA ASP A 457 13.67 20.10 -4.01
C ASP A 457 12.45 21.04 -3.93
N ILE A 458 11.53 20.72 -3.05
CA ILE A 458 10.40 21.57 -2.71
C ILE A 458 10.93 22.73 -1.86
N THR A 459 10.69 23.97 -2.29
CA THR A 459 11.18 25.18 -1.62
C THR A 459 10.03 26.01 -1.06
N PRO A 460 10.12 26.55 0.17
CA PRO A 460 9.13 27.49 0.68
C PRO A 460 9.12 28.79 -0.12
N THR A 461 7.95 29.43 -0.25
CA THR A 461 7.78 30.70 -0.99
C THR A 461 7.40 31.87 -0.10
N ASP A 462 7.18 31.65 1.18
CA ASP A 462 6.82 32.62 2.24
C ASP A 462 7.96 32.81 3.27
#